data_3c5019beb77eafbb831faa21649a5a1e
#
_entry.id   3c5019beb77eafbb831faa21649a5a1e
#
_cell.length_a   1.000
_cell.length_b   1.000
_cell.length_c   1.000
_cell.angle_alpha   90.00
_cell.angle_beta   90.00
_cell.angle_gamma   90.00
#
_symmetry.space_group_name_H-M   'P 1'
#
loop_
_entity.id
_entity.type
_entity.pdbx_description
1 polymer ?
#
loop_
_entity_poly.entity_id
_entity_poly.type
_entity_poly.pdbx_seq_one_letter_code
_entity_poly.pdbx_strand_id
1 'polypeptide(L)'
;NNPKLLFKPDLLEDRKLSKCRNIIIWCANNPKDLCGVYYVVSKFQDKNIKIALVDEKKTEDALIRYSFTSEMSPEDFPFFLDKTLEIGFNEKLEFKNKWDVLVKENSIFRALVGNEIKSVEETYFDKYILRNISDKWQPLIEVVANCMFEDEMRVKDWFILWRLEKMASLKIVKIKGSKGDFYSDKEIRKV
;
A
#
# COMPACT_ATOMS: atom_id res chain seq x y z
N ASN A 1 16.75 21.06 7.06
CA ASN A 1 15.56 21.60 6.42
C ASN A 1 14.74 20.42 5.91
N ASN A 2 13.81 19.93 6.75
CA ASN A 2 12.81 18.97 6.36
C ASN A 2 11.83 19.69 5.43
N PRO A 3 11.63 19.27 4.18
CA PRO A 3 10.53 19.80 3.39
C PRO A 3 9.26 19.37 4.13
N LYS A 4 8.52 20.33 4.70
CA LYS A 4 7.15 20.11 5.11
C LYS A 4 6.43 19.62 3.87
N LEU A 5 6.17 18.34 3.76
CA LEU A 5 5.19 17.78 2.86
C LEU A 5 3.87 18.45 3.25
N LEU A 6 3.54 19.53 2.53
CA LEU A 6 2.24 20.17 2.58
C LEU A 6 1.23 19.18 1.98
N PHE A 7 0.84 18.21 2.78
CA PHE A 7 -0.33 17.41 2.50
C PHE A 7 -1.50 18.40 2.59
N LYS A 8 -1.95 18.87 1.42
CA LYS A 8 -3.20 19.63 1.34
C LYS A 8 -4.32 18.61 1.49
N PRO A 9 -5.05 18.59 2.62
CA PRO A 9 -6.15 17.64 2.84
C PRO A 9 -7.33 17.83 1.89
N ASP A 10 -7.30 18.86 1.04
CA ASP A 10 -8.36 19.22 0.08
C ASP A 10 -8.32 18.44 -1.24
N LEU A 11 -7.46 17.39 -1.37
CA LEU A 11 -7.35 16.60 -2.59
C LEU A 11 -8.54 15.64 -2.82
N LEU A 12 -9.29 15.30 -1.79
CA LEU A 12 -10.64 14.80 -1.97
C LEU A 12 -11.55 16.01 -2.10
N GLU A 13 -12.29 16.10 -3.19
CA GLU A 13 -13.33 17.09 -3.35
C GLU A 13 -14.40 16.90 -2.26
N ASP A 14 -14.03 17.17 -0.99
CA ASP A 14 -14.89 17.06 0.21
C ASP A 14 -16.24 17.73 -0.04
N ARG A 15 -16.23 18.79 -0.87
CA ARG A 15 -17.45 19.51 -1.29
C ARG A 15 -18.38 18.66 -2.16
N LYS A 16 -17.87 17.72 -2.97
CA LYS A 16 -18.72 16.85 -3.77
C LYS A 16 -19.25 15.70 -2.91
N LEU A 17 -18.38 15.07 -2.12
CA LEU A 17 -18.76 13.98 -1.23
C LEU A 17 -19.74 14.43 -0.15
N SER A 18 -19.61 15.66 0.38
CA SER A 18 -20.54 16.21 1.38
C SER A 18 -21.98 16.30 0.87
N LYS A 19 -22.18 16.47 -0.44
CA LYS A 19 -23.51 16.53 -1.07
C LYS A 19 -24.11 15.15 -1.37
N CYS A 20 -23.31 14.10 -1.36
CA CYS A 20 -23.76 12.74 -1.59
C CYS A 20 -24.42 12.16 -0.34
N ARG A 21 -25.50 11.40 -0.51
CA ARG A 21 -26.10 10.61 0.56
C ARG A 21 -25.42 9.24 0.71
N ASN A 22 -25.01 8.67 -0.40
CA ASN A 22 -24.40 7.36 -0.47
C ASN A 22 -22.97 7.49 -1.00
N ILE A 23 -22.02 6.79 -0.39
CA ILE A 23 -20.61 6.73 -0.76
C ILE A 23 -20.22 5.27 -0.90
N ILE A 24 -19.59 4.90 -2.01
CA ILE A 24 -18.97 3.58 -2.20
C ILE A 24 -17.46 3.79 -2.26
N ILE A 25 -16.74 3.04 -1.43
CA ILE A 25 -15.28 3.11 -1.35
C ILE A 25 -14.71 1.77 -1.84
N TRP A 26 -13.92 1.80 -2.92
CA TRP A 26 -13.14 0.64 -3.33
C TRP A 26 -11.89 0.53 -2.47
N CYS A 27 -11.64 -0.65 -1.94
CA CYS A 27 -10.54 -0.90 -1.01
C CYS A 27 -9.93 -2.28 -1.25
N ALA A 28 -8.66 -2.31 -1.62
CA ALA A 28 -7.87 -3.53 -1.56
C ALA A 28 -7.21 -3.67 -0.17
N ASN A 29 -6.83 -4.89 0.18
CA ASN A 29 -6.25 -5.17 1.49
C ASN A 29 -4.78 -4.72 1.59
N ASN A 30 -4.57 -3.41 1.63
CA ASN A 30 -3.26 -2.78 1.79
C ASN A 30 -3.35 -1.53 2.67
N PRO A 31 -2.22 -1.09 3.30
CA PRO A 31 -2.25 0.04 4.22
C PRO A 31 -2.72 1.34 3.61
N LYS A 32 -2.43 1.59 2.33
CA LYS A 32 -2.81 2.83 1.64
C LYS A 32 -4.32 2.93 1.46
N ASP A 33 -4.94 1.88 0.92
CA ASP A 33 -6.38 1.87 0.63
C ASP A 33 -7.18 1.88 1.95
N LEU A 34 -6.74 1.09 2.94
CA LEU A 34 -7.37 1.08 4.27
C LEU A 34 -7.26 2.43 5.01
N CYS A 35 -6.13 3.13 4.91
CA CYS A 35 -6.01 4.50 5.42
C CYS A 35 -7.02 5.44 4.73
N GLY A 36 -7.22 5.27 3.42
CA GLY A 36 -8.24 6.01 2.66
C GLY A 36 -9.65 5.73 3.17
N VAL A 37 -9.99 4.46 3.46
CA VAL A 37 -11.26 4.08 4.06
C VAL A 37 -11.45 4.76 5.41
N TYR A 38 -10.48 4.64 6.32
CA TYR A 38 -10.57 5.23 7.66
C TYR A 38 -10.74 6.75 7.60
N TYR A 39 -10.00 7.42 6.69
CA TYR A 39 -10.14 8.85 6.46
C TYR A 39 -11.54 9.24 6.00
N VAL A 40 -12.04 8.62 4.91
CA VAL A 40 -13.36 8.96 4.35
C VAL A 40 -14.46 8.67 5.37
N VAL A 41 -14.43 7.51 6.04
CA VAL A 41 -15.40 7.16 7.07
C VAL A 41 -15.34 8.15 8.24
N SER A 42 -14.15 8.58 8.67
CA SER A 42 -14.02 9.57 9.76
C SER A 42 -14.65 10.91 9.44
N LYS A 43 -14.63 11.32 8.18
CA LYS A 43 -15.15 12.60 7.69
C LYS A 43 -16.66 12.60 7.44
N PHE A 44 -17.21 11.47 7.03
CA PHE A 44 -18.58 11.36 6.52
C PHE A 44 -19.44 10.37 7.32
N GLN A 45 -19.40 10.49 8.65
CA GLN A 45 -20.11 9.61 9.61
C GLN A 45 -21.63 9.58 9.37
N ASP A 46 -22.20 10.68 8.87
CA ASP A 46 -23.63 10.87 8.60
C ASP A 46 -24.08 10.24 7.27
N LYS A 47 -23.18 9.77 6.43
CA LYS A 47 -23.49 9.22 5.11
C LYS A 47 -23.70 7.70 5.14
N ASN A 48 -24.45 7.18 4.18
CA ASN A 48 -24.50 5.75 3.92
C ASN A 48 -23.20 5.34 3.19
N ILE A 49 -22.35 4.57 3.86
CA ILE A 49 -21.07 4.15 3.32
C ILE A 49 -21.08 2.65 3.07
N LYS A 50 -20.65 2.26 1.87
CA LYS A 50 -20.39 0.88 1.50
C LYS A 50 -18.93 0.72 1.09
N ILE A 51 -18.32 -0.42 1.41
CA ILE A 51 -16.99 -0.79 0.94
C ILE A 51 -17.11 -1.91 -0.09
N ALA A 52 -16.55 -1.69 -1.27
CA ALA A 52 -16.31 -2.70 -2.27
C ALA A 52 -14.91 -3.27 -2.03
N LEU A 53 -14.82 -4.48 -1.47
CA LEU A 53 -13.53 -5.14 -1.24
C LEU A 53 -12.98 -5.65 -2.57
N VAL A 54 -11.78 -5.20 -2.88
CA VAL A 54 -11.03 -5.58 -4.08
C VAL A 54 -9.97 -6.60 -3.65
N ASP A 55 -10.17 -7.85 -4.03
CA ASP A 55 -9.27 -8.95 -3.67
C ASP A 55 -8.97 -9.85 -4.87
N GLU A 56 -9.87 -10.75 -5.19
CA GLU A 56 -9.69 -11.74 -6.24
C GLU A 56 -10.87 -11.73 -7.21
N LYS A 57 -10.54 -11.85 -8.51
CA LYS A 57 -11.49 -12.05 -9.58
C LYS A 57 -11.15 -13.34 -10.31
N LYS A 58 -12.05 -14.31 -10.24
CA LYS A 58 -11.94 -15.54 -11.03
C LYS A 58 -12.54 -15.31 -12.42
N THR A 59 -11.75 -15.58 -13.44
CA THR A 59 -12.18 -15.67 -14.83
C THR A 59 -12.20 -17.12 -15.28
N GLU A 60 -12.60 -17.40 -16.53
CA GLU A 60 -12.56 -18.76 -17.09
C GLU A 60 -11.12 -19.30 -17.15
N ASP A 61 -10.14 -18.42 -17.42
CA ASP A 61 -8.76 -18.80 -17.69
C ASP A 61 -7.79 -18.54 -16.53
N ALA A 62 -8.17 -17.70 -15.55
CA ALA A 62 -7.23 -17.26 -14.51
C ALA A 62 -7.92 -16.80 -13.21
N LEU A 63 -7.12 -16.84 -12.13
CA LEU A 63 -7.41 -16.15 -10.87
C LEU A 63 -6.55 -14.86 -10.81
N ILE A 64 -7.20 -13.72 -10.95
CA ILE A 64 -6.55 -12.41 -10.87
C ILE A 64 -6.62 -11.93 -9.42
N ARG A 65 -5.48 -11.58 -8.83
CA ARG A 65 -5.39 -10.99 -7.49
C ARG A 65 -4.99 -9.54 -7.58
N TYR A 66 -5.69 -8.70 -6.82
CA TYR A 66 -5.42 -7.26 -6.75
C TYR A 66 -4.83 -6.92 -5.38
N SER A 67 -3.62 -6.38 -5.40
CA SER A 67 -2.96 -5.86 -4.19
C SER A 67 -3.31 -4.41 -3.91
N PHE A 68 -3.68 -3.67 -4.95
CA PHE A 68 -4.07 -2.25 -4.89
C PHE A 68 -5.26 -1.99 -5.80
N THR A 69 -6.15 -1.09 -5.41
CA THR A 69 -7.27 -0.64 -6.26
C THR A 69 -6.79 -0.02 -7.59
N SER A 70 -5.57 0.52 -7.61
CA SER A 70 -4.96 1.09 -8.83
C SER A 70 -4.54 0.05 -9.87
N GLU A 71 -4.62 -1.23 -9.56
CA GLU A 71 -4.34 -2.34 -10.50
C GLU A 71 -5.58 -2.76 -11.29
N MET A 72 -6.76 -2.31 -10.86
CA MET A 72 -8.01 -2.62 -11.54
C MET A 72 -8.13 -1.89 -12.87
N SER A 73 -8.62 -2.62 -13.89
CA SER A 73 -9.13 -2.00 -15.10
C SER A 73 -10.55 -1.45 -14.89
N PRO A 74 -11.02 -0.49 -15.69
CA PRO A 74 -12.38 0.03 -15.56
C PRO A 74 -13.46 -1.06 -15.66
N GLU A 75 -13.21 -2.12 -16.42
CA GLU A 75 -14.11 -3.26 -16.65
C GLU A 75 -14.24 -4.16 -15.42
N ASP A 76 -13.30 -4.07 -14.47
CA ASP A 76 -13.32 -4.89 -13.26
C ASP A 76 -14.21 -4.31 -12.15
N PHE A 77 -14.46 -3.00 -12.16
CA PHE A 77 -15.24 -2.34 -11.11
C PHE A 77 -16.64 -2.94 -10.90
N PRO A 78 -17.44 -3.25 -11.95
CA PRO A 78 -18.75 -3.84 -11.76
C PRO A 78 -18.73 -5.17 -11.00
N PHE A 79 -17.67 -5.98 -11.19
CA PHE A 79 -17.56 -7.30 -10.54
C PHE A 79 -17.54 -7.20 -9.00
N PHE A 80 -16.89 -6.15 -8.45
CA PHE A 80 -16.80 -5.96 -7.01
C PHE A 80 -17.98 -5.14 -6.44
N LEU A 81 -18.77 -4.50 -7.29
CA LEU A 81 -19.89 -3.66 -6.83
C LEU A 81 -20.99 -4.50 -6.18
N ASP A 82 -21.24 -5.69 -6.70
CA ASP A 82 -22.27 -6.60 -6.16
C ASP A 82 -21.87 -7.21 -4.80
N LYS A 83 -20.60 -7.08 -4.42
CA LYS A 83 -20.04 -7.61 -3.16
C LYS A 83 -19.81 -6.52 -2.11
N THR A 84 -20.46 -5.36 -2.25
CA THR A 84 -20.28 -4.26 -1.30
C THR A 84 -20.83 -4.60 0.08
N LEU A 85 -20.04 -4.24 1.12
CA LEU A 85 -20.43 -4.34 2.52
C LEU A 85 -20.88 -2.98 3.02
N GLU A 86 -22.07 -2.91 3.59
CA GLU A 86 -22.56 -1.70 4.24
C GLU A 86 -21.93 -1.55 5.62
N ILE A 87 -21.47 -0.35 5.95
CA ILE A 87 -20.82 -0.05 7.23
C ILE A 87 -21.83 0.53 8.21
N GLY A 88 -22.04 -0.20 9.30
CA GLY A 88 -22.93 0.21 10.39
C GLY A 88 -22.31 1.29 11.28
N PHE A 89 -23.13 1.80 12.22
CA PHE A 89 -22.70 2.86 13.13
C PHE A 89 -21.47 2.51 13.97
N ASN A 90 -21.43 1.32 14.54
CA ASN A 90 -20.32 0.87 15.39
C ASN A 90 -19.02 0.72 14.59
N GLU A 91 -19.08 0.19 13.38
CA GLU A 91 -17.92 0.06 12.49
C GLU A 91 -17.38 1.44 12.05
N LYS A 92 -18.29 2.39 11.78
CA LYS A 92 -17.89 3.77 11.48
C LYS A 92 -17.13 4.40 12.65
N LEU A 93 -17.62 4.20 13.87
CA LEU A 93 -16.96 4.69 15.09
C LEU A 93 -15.58 4.04 15.27
N GLU A 94 -15.47 2.74 15.03
CA GLU A 94 -14.19 2.02 15.07
C GLU A 94 -13.20 2.56 14.06
N PHE A 95 -13.62 2.75 12.78
CA PHE A 95 -12.76 3.30 11.74
C PHE A 95 -12.33 4.73 12.02
N LYS A 96 -13.23 5.55 12.59
CA LYS A 96 -12.88 6.88 13.06
C LYS A 96 -11.79 6.84 14.13
N ASN A 97 -11.94 5.98 15.13
CA ASN A 97 -10.95 5.82 16.20
C ASN A 97 -9.59 5.35 15.64
N LYS A 98 -9.59 4.39 14.72
CA LYS A 98 -8.38 3.94 14.02
C LYS A 98 -7.72 5.10 13.25
N TRP A 99 -8.52 5.93 12.58
CA TRP A 99 -8.01 7.12 11.89
C TRP A 99 -7.36 8.11 12.87
N ASP A 100 -8.03 8.41 13.98
CA ASP A 100 -7.54 9.36 14.98
C ASP A 100 -6.18 8.88 15.58
N VAL A 101 -6.03 7.58 15.80
CA VAL A 101 -4.74 6.98 16.23
C VAL A 101 -3.67 7.20 15.16
N LEU A 102 -3.94 6.89 13.90
CA LEU A 102 -2.97 7.06 12.80
C LEU A 102 -2.55 8.52 12.61
N VAL A 103 -3.48 9.45 12.77
CA VAL A 103 -3.19 10.91 12.73
C VAL A 103 -2.30 11.31 13.90
N LYS A 104 -2.58 10.82 15.10
CA LYS A 104 -1.79 11.13 16.30
C LYS A 104 -0.36 10.59 16.20
N GLU A 105 -0.20 9.37 15.68
CA GLU A 105 1.11 8.75 15.46
C GLU A 105 1.92 9.48 14.38
N ASN A 106 1.25 10.04 13.38
CA ASN A 106 1.84 10.80 12.27
C ASN A 106 3.06 10.10 11.63
N SER A 107 3.02 8.77 11.54
CA SER A 107 4.11 7.97 10.96
C SER A 107 4.13 8.09 9.44
N ILE A 108 5.35 8.07 8.86
CA ILE A 108 5.57 8.06 7.42
C ILE A 108 5.32 6.66 6.85
N PHE A 109 5.71 5.62 7.58
CA PHE A 109 5.61 4.23 7.14
C PHE A 109 4.55 3.48 7.91
N ARG A 110 3.76 2.71 7.17
CA ARG A 110 2.72 1.85 7.72
C ARG A 110 2.77 0.49 7.05
N ALA A 111 2.53 -0.54 7.83
CA ALA A 111 2.42 -1.92 7.36
C ALA A 111 1.07 -2.51 7.77
N LEU A 112 0.61 -3.51 7.02
CA LEU A 112 -0.48 -4.36 7.41
C LEU A 112 0.10 -5.52 8.24
N VAL A 113 -0.25 -5.55 9.54
CA VAL A 113 0.22 -6.58 10.46
C VAL A 113 -1.00 -7.34 10.99
N GLY A 114 -1.14 -8.55 10.51
CA GLY A 114 -2.45 -9.23 10.63
C GLY A 114 -3.52 -8.44 9.97
N ASN A 115 -4.59 -8.16 10.09
CA ASN A 115 -5.55 -7.30 9.37
C ASN A 115 -5.59 -5.85 9.89
N GLU A 116 -4.52 -5.38 10.55
CA GLU A 116 -4.46 -4.05 11.16
C GLU A 116 -3.34 -3.20 10.57
N ILE A 117 -3.62 -1.92 10.36
CA ILE A 117 -2.60 -0.94 10.00
C ILE A 117 -1.79 -0.60 11.25
N LYS A 118 -0.47 -0.72 11.15
CA LYS A 118 0.47 -0.30 12.21
C LYS A 118 1.50 0.66 11.65
N SER A 119 1.80 1.68 12.42
CA SER A 119 2.97 2.53 12.18
C SER A 119 4.24 1.72 12.41
N VAL A 120 5.17 1.78 11.48
CA VAL A 120 6.40 1.00 11.51
C VAL A 120 7.59 1.88 11.16
N GLU A 121 8.78 1.45 11.57
CA GLU A 121 10.03 2.06 11.13
C GLU A 121 10.34 1.71 9.67
N GLU A 122 11.15 2.54 9.01
CA GLU A 122 11.55 2.31 7.61
C GLU A 122 12.25 0.95 7.40
N THR A 123 12.90 0.44 8.43
CA THR A 123 13.62 -0.85 8.41
C THR A 123 12.73 -2.06 8.58
N TYR A 124 11.44 -1.88 8.88
CA TYR A 124 10.50 -2.97 9.11
C TYR A 124 10.47 -3.98 7.94
N PHE A 125 10.59 -3.47 6.72
CA PHE A 125 10.51 -4.27 5.51
C PHE A 125 11.84 -4.93 5.11
N ASP A 126 12.97 -4.58 5.75
CA ASP A 126 14.30 -5.06 5.38
C ASP A 126 14.42 -6.57 5.45
N LYS A 127 13.80 -7.19 6.45
CA LYS A 127 13.78 -8.67 6.60
C LYS A 127 13.15 -9.38 5.41
N TYR A 128 12.10 -8.79 4.83
CA TYR A 128 11.42 -9.35 3.66
C TYR A 128 12.26 -9.14 2.39
N ILE A 129 12.89 -7.98 2.26
CA ILE A 129 13.79 -7.69 1.15
C ILE A 129 15.00 -8.64 1.20
N LEU A 130 15.64 -8.78 2.36
CA LEU A 130 16.84 -9.58 2.53
C LEU A 130 16.62 -11.08 2.26
N ARG A 131 15.43 -11.62 2.54
CA ARG A 131 15.15 -13.04 2.24
C ARG A 131 15.12 -13.35 0.74
N ASN A 132 14.90 -12.34 -0.10
CA ASN A 132 14.92 -12.45 -1.55
C ASN A 132 16.31 -12.25 -2.17
N ILE A 133 17.34 -12.00 -1.37
CA ILE A 133 18.70 -11.78 -1.85
C ILE A 133 19.58 -13.00 -1.47
N SER A 134 20.28 -13.55 -2.46
CA SER A 134 21.24 -14.66 -2.24
C SER A 134 22.67 -14.13 -2.00
N ASP A 135 23.58 -15.03 -1.63
CA ASP A 135 25.02 -14.73 -1.50
C ASP A 135 25.72 -14.65 -2.87
N LYS A 136 25.04 -15.11 -3.94
CA LYS A 136 25.52 -15.02 -5.32
C LYS A 136 24.96 -13.79 -6.01
N TRP A 137 25.70 -13.27 -7.00
CA TRP A 137 25.19 -12.20 -7.84
C TRP A 137 23.93 -12.62 -8.60
N GLN A 138 22.89 -11.81 -8.52
CA GLN A 138 21.60 -12.02 -9.17
C GLN A 138 21.04 -10.68 -9.69
N PRO A 139 20.20 -10.67 -10.72
CA PRO A 139 19.61 -9.44 -11.24
C PRO A 139 18.84 -8.69 -10.14
N LEU A 140 19.13 -7.40 -9.98
CA LEU A 140 18.47 -6.57 -8.98
C LEU A 140 16.97 -6.46 -9.25
N ILE A 141 16.57 -6.42 -10.52
CA ILE A 141 15.15 -6.32 -10.91
C ILE A 141 14.35 -7.56 -10.47
N GLU A 142 14.96 -8.76 -10.48
CA GLU A 142 14.30 -9.98 -10.00
C GLU A 142 14.06 -9.93 -8.49
N VAL A 143 15.00 -9.38 -7.72
CA VAL A 143 14.82 -9.17 -6.28
C VAL A 143 13.66 -8.20 -6.03
N VAL A 144 13.59 -7.10 -6.76
CA VAL A 144 12.48 -6.13 -6.65
C VAL A 144 11.16 -6.80 -7.00
N ALA A 145 11.08 -7.54 -8.10
CA ALA A 145 9.88 -8.24 -8.51
C ALA A 145 9.42 -9.26 -7.45
N ASN A 146 10.34 -10.10 -6.96
CA ASN A 146 10.03 -11.07 -5.91
C ASN A 146 9.51 -10.40 -4.64
N CYS A 147 10.12 -9.28 -4.22
CA CYS A 147 9.63 -8.51 -3.08
C CYS A 147 8.21 -7.96 -3.29
N MET A 148 7.86 -7.55 -4.51
CA MET A 148 6.50 -7.05 -4.81
C MET A 148 5.42 -8.13 -4.74
N PHE A 149 5.79 -9.41 -4.92
CA PHE A 149 4.88 -10.55 -4.75
C PHE A 149 4.73 -11.02 -3.29
N GLU A 150 5.51 -10.46 -2.36
CA GLU A 150 5.40 -10.77 -0.95
C GLU A 150 4.15 -10.13 -0.34
N ASP A 151 3.26 -10.95 0.17
CA ASP A 151 1.98 -10.48 0.75
C ASP A 151 2.18 -9.52 1.92
N GLU A 152 3.25 -9.69 2.69
CA GLU A 152 3.55 -8.86 3.85
C GLU A 152 4.15 -7.49 3.49
N MET A 153 4.64 -7.30 2.26
CA MET A 153 5.28 -6.06 1.89
C MET A 153 4.28 -4.99 1.47
N ARG A 154 3.41 -5.27 0.51
CA ARG A 154 2.41 -4.32 -0.01
C ARG A 154 2.96 -2.90 -0.22
N VAL A 155 4.21 -2.81 -0.70
CA VAL A 155 4.93 -1.56 -0.98
C VAL A 155 5.25 -1.44 -2.47
N LYS A 156 5.54 -0.23 -2.91
CA LYS A 156 5.90 0.03 -4.31
C LYS A 156 7.39 -0.25 -4.56
N ASP A 157 7.72 -0.53 -5.80
CA ASP A 157 9.08 -0.80 -6.30
C ASP A 157 10.11 0.27 -5.90
N TRP A 158 9.76 1.56 -6.02
CA TRP A 158 10.65 2.66 -5.65
C TRP A 158 11.05 2.63 -4.17
N PHE A 159 10.18 2.14 -3.27
CA PHE A 159 10.51 1.98 -1.86
C PHE A 159 11.54 0.86 -1.66
N ILE A 160 11.34 -0.28 -2.34
CA ILE A 160 12.27 -1.41 -2.30
C ILE A 160 13.64 -0.97 -2.79
N LEU A 161 13.71 -0.30 -3.95
CA LEU A 161 14.94 0.22 -4.52
C LEU A 161 15.65 1.19 -3.55
N TRP A 162 14.91 2.11 -2.95
CA TRP A 162 15.46 3.03 -1.97
C TRP A 162 16.02 2.30 -0.74
N ARG A 163 15.34 1.26 -0.23
CA ARG A 163 15.86 0.44 0.87
C ARG A 163 17.13 -0.30 0.48
N LEU A 164 17.17 -0.87 -0.70
CA LEU A 164 18.36 -1.56 -1.22
C LEU A 164 19.57 -0.64 -1.34
N GLU A 165 19.40 0.60 -1.78
CA GLU A 165 20.46 1.61 -1.80
C GLU A 165 20.95 1.95 -0.39
N LYS A 166 20.04 2.07 0.60
CA LYS A 166 20.39 2.26 2.00
C LYS A 166 21.18 1.08 2.56
N MET A 167 20.72 -0.15 2.31
CA MET A 167 21.42 -1.37 2.72
C MET A 167 22.81 -1.48 2.07
N ALA A 168 22.94 -1.06 0.81
CA ALA A 168 24.25 -1.03 0.15
C ALA A 168 25.20 -0.02 0.80
N SER A 169 24.70 1.16 1.16
CA SER A 169 25.50 2.17 1.90
C SER A 169 25.96 1.67 3.28
N LEU A 170 25.15 0.84 3.93
CA LEU A 170 25.45 0.18 5.21
C LEU A 170 26.27 -1.10 5.05
N LYS A 171 26.67 -1.47 3.83
CA LYS A 171 27.42 -2.69 3.50
C LYS A 171 26.72 -4.01 3.89
N ILE A 172 25.39 -3.99 3.98
CA ILE A 172 24.56 -5.18 4.20
C ILE A 172 24.43 -5.98 2.91
N VAL A 173 24.31 -5.28 1.77
CA VAL A 173 24.30 -5.85 0.43
C VAL A 173 25.36 -5.18 -0.44
N LYS A 174 25.72 -5.82 -1.56
CA LYS A 174 26.54 -5.23 -2.62
C LYS A 174 25.72 -5.10 -3.87
N ILE A 175 25.76 -3.94 -4.51
CA ILE A 175 25.16 -3.67 -5.82
C ILE A 175 26.30 -3.39 -6.79
N LYS A 176 26.25 -4.04 -7.96
CA LYS A 176 27.20 -3.85 -9.06
C LYS A 176 26.42 -3.30 -10.26
N GLY A 177 27.04 -2.38 -11.01
CA GLY A 177 26.49 -1.65 -12.14
C GLY A 177 26.98 -0.20 -12.11
N SER A 178 26.89 0.53 -13.24
CA SER A 178 27.35 1.90 -13.33
C SER A 178 26.32 2.89 -12.76
N LYS A 179 26.81 4.04 -12.33
CA LYS A 179 25.93 5.14 -11.93
C LYS A 179 25.21 5.66 -13.19
N GLY A 180 23.89 5.55 -13.19
CA GLY A 180 23.05 5.92 -14.33
C GLY A 180 22.48 4.75 -15.10
N ASP A 181 22.96 3.51 -14.87
CA ASP A 181 22.35 2.31 -15.43
C ASP A 181 20.92 2.16 -14.92
N PHE A 182 20.05 1.59 -15.75
CA PHE A 182 18.73 1.17 -15.31
C PHE A 182 18.85 0.07 -14.26
N TYR A 183 17.86 -0.06 -13.39
CA TYR A 183 17.86 -1.13 -12.38
C TYR A 183 17.88 -2.53 -12.98
N SER A 184 17.36 -2.70 -14.21
CA SER A 184 17.45 -3.94 -15.00
C SER A 184 18.88 -4.41 -15.26
N ASP A 185 19.82 -3.46 -15.31
CA ASP A 185 21.22 -3.71 -15.71
C ASP A 185 22.14 -3.90 -14.48
N LYS A 186 21.56 -3.86 -13.29
CA LYS A 186 22.27 -4.01 -12.02
C LYS A 186 22.11 -5.41 -11.44
N GLU A 187 23.16 -5.85 -10.74
CA GLU A 187 23.14 -7.07 -9.96
C GLU A 187 23.35 -6.78 -8.48
N ILE A 188 22.84 -7.66 -7.64
CA ILE A 188 22.91 -7.56 -6.17
C ILE A 188 23.25 -8.89 -5.54
N ARG A 189 23.90 -8.85 -4.37
CA ARG A 189 24.09 -9.99 -3.47
C ARG A 189 24.21 -9.56 -2.02
N LYS A 190 24.06 -10.50 -1.07
CA LYS A 190 24.45 -10.27 0.32
C LYS A 190 25.98 -10.07 0.45
N VAL A 191 26.38 -9.41 1.53
CA VAL A 191 27.82 -9.27 1.87
C VAL A 191 28.30 -10.48 2.63
#